data_68692476df0696f2ca8af724ba75c5d3
#
_entry.id   68692476df0696f2ca8af724ba75c5d3
#
_cell.length_a   1.000
_cell.length_b   1.000
_cell.length_c   1.000
_cell.angle_alpha   90.00
_cell.angle_beta   90.00
_cell.angle_gamma   90.00
#
_symmetry.space_group_name_H-M   'P 1'
#
loop_
_entity.id
_entity.type
_entity.pdbx_description
1 polymer ?
#
loop_
_entity_poly.entity_id
_entity_poly.type
_entity_poly.pdbx_seq_one_letter_code
_entity_poly.pdbx_strand_id
1 'polypeptide(L)'
;VTAAPAEADGLRLDWPLRPRPAVVRAFDAPERTWLRGHRGVDVAGSEGQVVHAAAAGTVVFAGDLAGRPVVSIAHPGGLRTSYEPVRAAVRAGQVVTAGAAIGALQPGHPGCAAAACLHWGAMWGPAARADYVDPVGLVATTPIRLKPLR
;
A
#
# COMPACT_ATOMS: atom_id res chain seq x y z
N VAL A 1 21.61 2.87 20.02
CA VAL A 1 21.14 3.29 19.77
C VAL A 1 20.57 4.30 18.92
N THR A 2 21.16 4.81 18.08
CA THR A 2 20.62 5.85 17.30
C THR A 2 19.89 5.34 16.10
N ALA A 3 19.86 4.05 15.90
CA ALA A 3 19.17 3.49 14.78
C ALA A 3 17.66 3.71 14.86
N ALA A 4 17.12 3.78 16.06
CA ALA A 4 15.68 3.85 16.19
C ALA A 4 15.08 5.12 15.56
N PRO A 5 15.61 6.32 15.82
CA PRO A 5 15.04 7.49 15.15
C PRO A 5 15.21 7.44 13.64
N ALA A 6 16.35 6.96 13.18
CA ALA A 6 16.57 6.86 11.74
C ALA A 6 15.61 5.87 11.11
N GLU A 7 15.33 4.79 11.83
CA GLU A 7 14.38 3.81 11.30
C GLU A 7 12.97 4.37 11.24
N ALA A 8 12.57 5.10 12.27
CA ALA A 8 11.26 5.71 12.27
C ALA A 8 11.12 6.71 11.14
N ASP A 9 12.17 7.50 10.91
CA ASP A 9 12.14 8.46 9.84
C ASP A 9 12.35 7.82 8.49
N GLY A 10 12.95 6.65 8.50
CA GLY A 10 13.37 6.00 7.27
C GLY A 10 12.35 5.11 6.62
N LEU A 11 11.15 4.98 7.21
CA LEU A 11 10.17 4.12 6.59
C LEU A 11 9.78 4.71 5.24
N ARG A 12 10.03 3.94 4.21
CA ARG A 12 9.71 4.30 2.85
C ARG A 12 8.92 3.19 2.23
N LEU A 13 8.01 3.55 1.36
CA LEU A 13 7.24 2.57 0.62
C LEU A 13 7.76 2.48 -0.80
N ASP A 14 7.74 1.27 -1.34
CA ASP A 14 7.96 1.03 -2.76
C ASP A 14 6.61 0.88 -3.44
N TRP A 15 6.57 1.13 -4.74
CA TRP A 15 5.35 0.91 -5.49
C TRP A 15 4.96 -0.57 -5.44
N PRO A 16 3.67 -0.86 -5.20
CA PRO A 16 3.23 -2.26 -5.12
C PRO A 16 3.10 -2.93 -6.47
N LEU A 17 3.11 -2.19 -7.55
CA LEU A 17 3.11 -2.70 -8.92
C LEU A 17 4.37 -2.25 -9.63
N ARG A 18 4.84 -3.06 -10.57
CA ARG A 18 6.05 -2.78 -11.32
C ARG A 18 5.80 -3.00 -12.81
N PRO A 19 6.28 -2.10 -13.65
CA PRO A 19 7.01 -0.87 -13.32
C PRO A 19 6.09 0.12 -12.60
N ARG A 20 6.65 1.28 -12.22
CA ARG A 20 5.88 2.31 -11.51
C ARG A 20 4.56 2.55 -12.24
N PRO A 21 3.43 2.37 -11.56
CA PRO A 21 2.13 2.49 -12.20
C PRO A 21 1.65 3.92 -12.28
N ALA A 22 0.69 4.16 -13.16
CA ALA A 22 -0.01 5.43 -13.19
C ALA A 22 -1.03 5.47 -12.07
N VAL A 23 -1.13 6.61 -11.38
CA VAL A 23 -2.18 6.84 -10.40
C VAL A 23 -3.42 7.28 -11.18
N VAL A 24 -4.49 6.49 -11.08
CA VAL A 24 -5.72 6.77 -11.82
C VAL A 24 -6.80 7.37 -10.93
N ARG A 25 -6.64 7.28 -9.61
CA ARG A 25 -7.50 7.98 -8.67
C ARG A 25 -6.69 8.33 -7.44
N ALA A 26 -6.59 9.63 -7.16
CA ALA A 26 -5.74 10.14 -6.09
C ALA A 26 -6.39 9.97 -4.72
N PHE A 27 -5.55 10.01 -3.70
CA PHE A 27 -5.99 10.05 -2.32
C PHE A 27 -6.80 11.32 -2.07
N ASP A 28 -7.88 11.17 -1.32
CA ASP A 28 -8.77 12.29 -0.99
C ASP A 28 -9.31 12.06 0.41
N ALA A 29 -8.56 12.51 1.41
CA ALA A 29 -8.95 12.34 2.80
C ALA A 29 -10.11 13.26 3.13
N PRO A 30 -11.26 12.74 3.57
CA PRO A 30 -12.37 13.59 3.94
C PRO A 30 -12.10 14.28 5.27
N GLU A 31 -12.65 15.46 5.44
CA GLU A 31 -12.56 16.19 6.69
C GLU A 31 -13.09 15.37 7.86
N ARG A 32 -14.13 14.62 7.61
CA ARG A 32 -14.75 13.75 8.62
C ARG A 32 -14.86 12.35 8.07
N THR A 33 -14.77 11.37 8.97
CA THR A 33 -14.69 9.97 8.56
C THR A 33 -15.92 9.48 7.82
N TRP A 34 -17.07 10.11 8.02
CA TRP A 34 -18.31 9.69 7.35
C TRP A 34 -18.52 10.39 6.01
N LEU A 35 -17.66 11.34 5.65
CA LEU A 35 -17.77 12.01 4.36
C LEU A 35 -17.15 11.15 3.28
N ARG A 36 -17.59 11.39 2.06
CA ARG A 36 -17.00 10.71 0.91
C ARG A 36 -15.57 11.17 0.74
N GLY A 37 -14.75 10.24 0.26
CA GLY A 37 -13.37 10.51 -0.03
C GLY A 37 -12.76 9.26 -0.59
N HIS A 38 -11.45 9.25 -0.73
CA HIS A 38 -10.71 8.10 -1.23
C HIS A 38 -9.55 7.85 -0.28
N ARG A 39 -9.67 6.84 0.56
CA ARG A 39 -8.70 6.54 1.63
C ARG A 39 -7.56 5.68 1.15
N GLY A 40 -7.07 5.96 -0.03
CA GLY A 40 -5.98 5.30 -0.66
C GLY A 40 -5.83 5.86 -2.05
N VAL A 41 -5.02 5.21 -2.87
CA VAL A 41 -4.87 5.58 -4.27
C VAL A 41 -5.19 4.35 -5.12
N ASP A 42 -5.76 4.59 -6.29
CA ASP A 42 -5.94 3.52 -7.26
C ASP A 42 -4.86 3.65 -8.30
N VAL A 43 -4.14 2.57 -8.54
CA VAL A 43 -3.07 2.55 -9.53
C VAL A 43 -3.38 1.52 -10.60
N ALA A 44 -3.01 1.87 -11.84
CA ALA A 44 -3.35 1.05 -13.00
C ALA A 44 -2.49 -0.18 -13.09
N GLY A 45 -3.10 -1.29 -13.47
CA GLY A 45 -2.39 -2.54 -13.68
C GLY A 45 -3.15 -3.45 -14.62
N SER A 46 -2.78 -4.71 -14.60
CA SER A 46 -3.38 -5.75 -15.44
C SER A 46 -3.80 -6.92 -14.58
N GLU A 47 -4.82 -7.63 -15.02
CA GLU A 47 -5.27 -8.83 -14.33
C GLU A 47 -4.12 -9.83 -14.22
N GLY A 48 -3.92 -10.38 -13.03
CA GLY A 48 -2.87 -11.36 -12.78
C GLY A 48 -1.50 -10.76 -12.51
N GLN A 49 -1.35 -9.45 -12.59
CA GLN A 49 -0.08 -8.80 -12.33
C GLN A 49 0.36 -9.05 -10.90
N VAL A 50 1.64 -9.30 -10.68
CA VAL A 50 2.17 -9.53 -9.34
C VAL A 50 2.05 -8.25 -8.52
N VAL A 51 1.54 -8.39 -7.30
CA VAL A 51 1.49 -7.30 -6.33
C VAL A 51 2.60 -7.54 -5.33
N HIS A 52 3.35 -6.50 -5.01
CA HIS A 52 4.52 -6.55 -4.14
C HIS A 52 4.27 -5.84 -2.83
N ALA A 53 4.84 -6.36 -1.75
CA ALA A 53 4.78 -5.68 -0.46
C ALA A 53 5.53 -4.35 -0.59
N ALA A 54 4.87 -3.26 -0.18
CA ALA A 54 5.47 -1.93 -0.29
C ALA A 54 6.62 -1.72 0.69
N ALA A 55 6.68 -2.51 1.75
CA ALA A 55 7.77 -2.47 2.73
C ALA A 55 7.76 -3.78 3.50
N ALA A 56 8.84 -4.04 4.24
CA ALA A 56 8.93 -5.22 5.08
C ALA A 56 7.89 -5.16 6.20
N GLY A 57 7.34 -6.29 6.58
CA GLY A 57 6.38 -6.35 7.64
C GLY A 57 5.79 -7.73 7.84
N THR A 58 4.69 -7.77 8.55
CA THR A 58 3.96 -9.01 8.84
C THR A 58 2.56 -8.91 8.26
N VAL A 59 2.16 -9.93 7.52
CA VAL A 59 0.80 -9.98 6.97
C VAL A 59 -0.17 -10.12 8.13
N VAL A 60 -1.12 -9.19 8.25
CA VAL A 60 -2.11 -9.23 9.32
C VAL A 60 -3.47 -9.66 8.82
N PHE A 61 -3.71 -9.62 7.52
CA PHE A 61 -4.93 -10.12 6.93
C PHE A 61 -4.66 -10.54 5.48
N ALA A 62 -5.22 -11.66 5.08
CA ALA A 62 -5.15 -12.09 3.69
C ALA A 62 -6.37 -12.97 3.42
N GLY A 63 -7.31 -12.46 2.62
CA GLY A 63 -8.54 -13.18 2.34
C GLY A 63 -9.64 -12.25 1.88
N ASP A 64 -10.87 -12.74 1.95
CA ASP A 64 -12.03 -11.95 1.54
C ASP A 64 -12.54 -11.10 2.68
N LEU A 65 -12.79 -9.84 2.38
CA LEU A 65 -13.37 -8.90 3.31
C LEU A 65 -14.59 -8.30 2.62
N ALA A 66 -15.78 -8.72 3.04
CA ALA A 66 -17.04 -8.28 2.44
C ALA A 66 -17.06 -8.51 0.92
N GLY A 67 -16.58 -9.67 0.50
CA GLY A 67 -16.58 -10.05 -0.91
C GLY A 67 -15.42 -9.51 -1.72
N ARG A 68 -14.46 -8.84 -1.09
CA ARG A 68 -13.29 -8.29 -1.77
C ARG A 68 -12.04 -9.00 -1.28
N PRO A 69 -11.17 -9.47 -2.19
CA PRO A 69 -9.91 -10.08 -1.76
C PRO A 69 -8.90 -9.01 -1.38
N VAL A 70 -8.44 -9.06 -0.14
CA VAL A 70 -7.59 -8.01 0.44
C VAL A 70 -6.38 -8.64 1.10
N VAL A 71 -5.23 -7.96 1.01
CA VAL A 71 -4.05 -8.26 1.81
C VAL A 71 -3.70 -7.00 2.60
N SER A 72 -3.42 -7.16 3.89
CA SER A 72 -2.96 -6.07 4.74
C SER A 72 -1.68 -6.46 5.44
N ILE A 73 -0.74 -5.53 5.51
CA ILE A 73 0.58 -5.75 6.08
C ILE A 73 0.84 -4.69 7.15
N ALA A 74 1.29 -5.15 8.33
CA ALA A 74 1.70 -4.25 9.40
C ALA A 74 3.21 -4.06 9.31
N HIS A 75 3.64 -2.81 9.29
CA HIS A 75 5.04 -2.43 9.21
C HIS A 75 5.54 -1.93 10.55
N PRO A 76 6.87 -1.93 10.77
CA PRO A 76 7.40 -1.34 11.99
C PRO A 76 6.96 0.11 12.12
N GLY A 77 6.68 0.55 13.34
CA GLY A 77 6.33 1.93 13.62
C GLY A 77 4.84 2.23 13.58
N GLY A 78 4.00 1.23 13.31
CA GLY A 78 2.56 1.41 13.39
C GLY A 78 1.86 1.71 12.08
N LEU A 79 2.60 1.72 10.98
CA LEU A 79 1.98 1.90 9.66
C LEU A 79 1.46 0.57 9.15
N ARG A 80 0.29 0.58 8.54
CA ARG A 80 -0.25 -0.56 7.82
C ARG A 80 -0.55 -0.18 6.38
N THR A 81 -0.30 -1.12 5.46
CA THR A 81 -0.68 -0.95 4.07
C THR A 81 -1.69 -2.01 3.68
N SER A 82 -2.56 -1.67 2.76
CA SER A 82 -3.59 -2.57 2.27
C SER A 82 -3.61 -2.57 0.75
N TYR A 83 -3.99 -3.71 0.19
CA TYR A 83 -3.91 -3.99 -1.23
C TYR A 83 -5.17 -4.75 -1.65
N GLU A 84 -5.94 -4.16 -2.54
CA GLU A 84 -7.16 -4.84 -3.04
C GLU A 84 -7.50 -4.36 -4.46
N PRO A 85 -8.11 -5.21 -5.29
CA PRO A 85 -8.41 -6.62 -5.05
C PRO A 85 -7.19 -7.49 -5.40
N VAL A 86 -6.74 -8.27 -4.45
CA VAL A 86 -5.54 -9.11 -4.60
C VAL A 86 -5.84 -10.51 -4.15
N ARG A 87 -5.66 -11.48 -5.06
CA ARG A 87 -5.72 -12.88 -4.68
C ARG A 87 -4.40 -13.22 -3.98
N ALA A 88 -4.50 -13.49 -2.69
CA ALA A 88 -3.32 -13.62 -1.84
C ALA A 88 -2.49 -14.84 -2.17
N ALA A 89 -1.17 -14.65 -2.17
CA ALA A 89 -0.18 -15.73 -2.20
C ALA A 89 0.51 -15.84 -0.84
N VAL A 90 0.05 -15.09 0.14
CA VAL A 90 0.56 -15.08 1.51
C VAL A 90 -0.59 -15.28 2.46
N ARG A 91 -0.29 -15.48 3.74
CA ARG A 91 -1.33 -15.64 4.76
C ARG A 91 -0.99 -14.84 6.00
N ALA A 92 -2.01 -14.59 6.82
CA ALA A 92 -1.83 -13.85 8.07
C ALA A 92 -0.76 -14.52 8.92
N GLY A 93 0.11 -13.72 9.51
CA GLY A 93 1.23 -14.17 10.31
C GLY A 93 2.53 -14.31 9.54
N GLN A 94 2.49 -14.30 8.22
CA GLN A 94 3.70 -14.46 7.41
C GLN A 94 4.50 -13.16 7.40
N VAL A 95 5.81 -13.28 7.62
CA VAL A 95 6.74 -12.15 7.53
C VAL A 95 7.17 -12.01 6.08
N VAL A 96 7.13 -10.78 5.57
CA VAL A 96 7.53 -10.50 4.20
C VAL A 96 8.58 -9.41 4.17
N THR A 97 9.46 -9.47 3.17
CA THR A 97 10.44 -8.42 2.93
C THR A 97 9.84 -7.39 1.98
N ALA A 98 10.47 -6.22 1.93
CA ALA A 98 10.07 -5.20 0.95
C ALA A 98 10.21 -5.78 -0.46
N GLY A 99 9.19 -5.60 -1.27
CA GLY A 99 9.18 -6.10 -2.64
C GLY A 99 8.77 -7.54 -2.80
N ALA A 100 8.51 -8.27 -1.71
CA ALA A 100 8.06 -9.65 -1.82
C ALA A 100 6.73 -9.73 -2.55
N ALA A 101 6.56 -10.78 -3.37
CA ALA A 101 5.29 -11.01 -4.05
C ALA A 101 4.26 -11.43 -3.02
N ILE A 102 3.13 -10.74 -2.97
CA ILE A 102 2.08 -11.04 -1.99
C ILE A 102 0.81 -11.54 -2.63
N GLY A 103 0.70 -11.48 -3.95
CA GLY A 103 -0.45 -12.00 -4.64
C GLY A 103 -0.56 -11.50 -6.05
N ALA A 104 -1.73 -11.68 -6.63
CA ALA A 104 -2.01 -11.31 -8.02
C ALA A 104 -3.18 -10.35 -8.07
N LEU A 105 -3.03 -9.27 -8.83
CA LEU A 105 -4.07 -8.27 -9.00
C LEU A 105 -5.28 -8.87 -9.68
N GLN A 106 -6.46 -8.58 -9.15
CA GLN A 106 -7.72 -9.05 -9.72
C GLN A 106 -8.46 -7.89 -10.39
N PRO A 107 -9.30 -8.17 -11.39
CA PRO A 107 -10.15 -7.14 -11.97
C PRO A 107 -11.34 -6.86 -11.06
N GLY A 108 -12.12 -5.84 -11.41
CA GLY A 108 -13.42 -5.61 -10.77
C GLY A 108 -13.45 -4.49 -9.76
N HIS A 109 -12.36 -3.75 -9.60
CA HIS A 109 -12.40 -2.59 -8.70
C HIS A 109 -13.31 -1.52 -9.30
N PRO A 110 -14.33 -1.05 -8.54
CA PRO A 110 -15.27 -0.07 -9.08
C PRO A 110 -14.59 1.21 -9.52
N GLY A 111 -15.03 1.74 -10.64
CA GLY A 111 -14.53 3.00 -11.15
C GLY A 111 -13.17 2.92 -11.84
N CYS A 112 -12.68 1.71 -12.07
CA CYS A 112 -11.38 1.52 -12.71
C CYS A 112 -11.47 1.72 -14.22
N ALA A 113 -10.68 2.67 -14.73
CA ALA A 113 -10.62 2.94 -16.16
C ALA A 113 -9.57 2.09 -16.88
N ALA A 114 -8.71 1.41 -16.12
CA ALA A 114 -7.68 0.54 -16.68
C ALA A 114 -8.18 -0.90 -16.73
N ALA A 115 -7.35 -1.80 -17.28
CA ALA A 115 -7.71 -3.23 -17.33
C ALA A 115 -7.92 -3.79 -15.93
N ALA A 116 -7.12 -3.32 -14.96
CA ALA A 116 -7.33 -3.62 -13.54
C ALA A 116 -6.76 -2.44 -12.76
N CYS A 117 -7.30 -2.21 -11.57
CA CYS A 117 -6.81 -1.15 -10.69
C CYS A 117 -6.57 -1.73 -9.32
N LEU A 118 -5.42 -1.42 -8.75
CA LEU A 118 -5.10 -1.78 -7.37
C LEU A 118 -5.44 -0.60 -6.48
N HIS A 119 -6.31 -0.82 -5.50
CA HIS A 119 -6.52 0.15 -4.43
C HIS A 119 -5.44 -0.09 -3.38
N TRP A 120 -4.60 0.91 -3.16
CA TRP A 120 -3.46 0.84 -2.26
C TRP A 120 -3.65 1.86 -1.17
N GLY A 121 -3.76 1.38 0.07
CA GLY A 121 -4.00 2.24 1.21
C GLY A 121 -2.88 2.19 2.20
N ALA A 122 -2.78 3.24 3.02
CA ALA A 122 -1.85 3.31 4.13
C ALA A 122 -2.55 3.98 5.29
N MET A 123 -2.30 3.47 6.50
CA MET A 123 -2.92 4.04 7.69
C MET A 123 -2.03 3.85 8.90
N TRP A 124 -2.10 4.82 9.81
CA TRP A 124 -1.43 4.74 11.09
C TRP A 124 -2.42 4.30 12.16
N GLY A 125 -1.93 3.57 13.16
CA GLY A 125 -2.73 3.18 14.30
C GLY A 125 -3.63 1.99 14.08
N PRO A 126 -4.37 1.58 15.10
CA PRO A 126 -5.26 0.44 15.00
C PRO A 126 -6.46 0.74 14.10
N ALA A 127 -7.01 -0.32 13.49
CA ALA A 127 -8.08 -0.17 12.51
C ALA A 127 -9.26 0.65 13.02
N ALA A 128 -9.59 0.54 14.31
CA ALA A 128 -10.72 1.27 14.88
C ALA A 128 -10.50 2.78 14.92
N ARG A 129 -9.24 3.21 14.84
CA ARG A 129 -8.88 4.63 14.88
C ARG A 129 -7.89 4.96 13.79
N ALA A 130 -8.03 4.30 12.68
CA ALA A 130 -7.07 4.44 11.59
C ALA A 130 -7.00 5.88 11.11
N ASP A 131 -5.78 6.36 10.96
CA ASP A 131 -5.49 7.66 10.41
C ASP A 131 -4.92 7.42 9.02
N TYR A 132 -5.75 7.58 8.00
CA TYR A 132 -5.38 7.27 6.62
C TYR A 132 -4.47 8.35 6.07
N VAL A 133 -3.45 7.92 5.34
CA VAL A 133 -2.51 8.84 4.71
C VAL A 133 -2.33 8.46 3.25
N ASP A 134 -1.82 9.39 2.47
CA ASP A 134 -1.55 9.16 1.06
C ASP A 134 -0.26 8.32 0.94
N PRO A 135 -0.37 7.07 0.49
CA PRO A 135 0.84 6.23 0.38
C PRO A 135 1.84 6.77 -0.62
N VAL A 136 1.41 7.52 -1.62
CA VAL A 136 2.33 8.08 -2.62
C VAL A 136 3.33 9.01 -1.95
N GLY A 137 2.91 9.75 -0.93
CA GLY A 137 3.80 10.63 -0.20
C GLY A 137 4.89 9.91 0.59
N LEU A 138 4.73 8.60 0.78
CA LEU A 138 5.71 7.79 1.51
C LEU A 138 6.61 6.97 0.58
N VAL A 139 6.44 7.09 -0.73
CA VAL A 139 7.27 6.34 -1.68
C VAL A 139 8.68 6.90 -1.68
N ALA A 140 9.67 6.01 -1.66
CA ALA A 140 11.07 6.38 -1.73
C ALA A 140 11.35 6.97 -3.09
N THR A 141 11.72 8.19 -3.12
CA THR A 141 12.06 8.82 -4.37
C THR A 141 13.51 9.13 -4.46
N THR A 142 14.19 9.16 -4.02
CA THR A 142 15.22 9.57 -4.03
C THR A 142 16.08 10.10 -4.21
N PRO A 143 16.14 10.30 -4.56
CA PRO A 143 16.93 10.88 -4.61
C PRO A 143 17.41 11.82 -4.86
N ILE A 144 17.17 12.00 -5.03
CA ILE A 144 17.41 12.66 -5.33
C ILE A 144 18.16 13.40 -4.85
N ARG A 145 18.54 13.58 -4.53
CA ARG A 145 19.01 14.15 -4.02
C ARG A 145 20.12 14.26 -3.96
N LEU A 146 20.24 14.36 -4.15
CA LEU A 146 20.92 14.44 -4.02
C LEU A 146 21.89 14.66 -4.47
N LYS A 147 21.91 14.89 -4.85
CA LYS A 147 22.64 15.10 -5.24
C LYS A 147 23.42 15.72 -5.42
N PRO A 148 23.71 15.94 -5.56
CA PRO A 148 24.32 16.47 -5.86
C PRO A 148 25.05 17.15 -5.79
N LEU A 149 25.01 17.42 -5.70
CA LEU A 149 25.52 17.93 -5.52
C LEU A 149 26.52 18.14 -5.43
N ARG A 150 26.62 17.99 -5.45
CA ARG A 150 27.26 17.96 -5.23
C ARG A 150 27.85 18.06 -5.36
#